data_e2f63447416bb8d56efadc1e6bab7aa3
#
_entry.id   e2f63447416bb8d56efadc1e6bab7aa3
#
_cell.length_a   1.000
_cell.length_b   1.000
_cell.length_c   1.000
_cell.angle_alpha   90.00
_cell.angle_beta   90.00
_cell.angle_gamma   90.00
#
_symmetry.space_group_name_H-M   'P 1'
#
loop_
_entity.id
_entity.type
_entity.pdbx_description
1 polymer ?
#
loop_
_entity_poly.entity_id
_entity_poly.type
_entity_poly.pdbx_seq_one_letter_code
_entity_poly.pdbx_strand_id
1 'polypeptide(L)'
;PNLVDANLRSTAENLAENVFTIEEFLAKELNAHKIDISKFTTKSETVYYHGHCHQKALSSNTYAETILKMPPNFKVETIDSGCCGMAGSFGYEKEHFDLSQQIGEDRLFPFLRKLKKEVIVSASGTSCRHQIRDGVNKTALHPIEILYNALN
;
A
#
# COMPACT_ATOMS: atom_id res chain seq x y z
N PRO A 1 -18.94 -14.64 4.05
CA PRO A 1 -19.84 -15.61 4.71
C PRO A 1 -21.25 -15.64 4.11
N ASN A 2 -21.78 -14.48 3.68
CA ASN A 2 -23.16 -14.38 3.16
C ASN A 2 -23.36 -14.98 1.75
N LEU A 3 -22.29 -15.37 1.06
CA LEU A 3 -22.31 -15.96 -0.29
C LEU A 3 -22.12 -17.47 -0.29
N VAL A 4 -22.07 -18.11 0.88
CA VAL A 4 -21.88 -19.55 1.02
C VAL A 4 -23.14 -20.20 1.61
N ASP A 5 -23.32 -21.49 1.35
CA ASP A 5 -24.39 -22.28 1.92
C ASP A 5 -24.35 -22.27 3.46
N ALA A 6 -25.53 -22.40 4.09
CA ALA A 6 -25.64 -22.28 5.54
C ALA A 6 -24.75 -23.28 6.31
N ASN A 7 -24.55 -24.49 5.75
CA ASN A 7 -23.68 -25.52 6.34
C ASN A 7 -22.20 -25.20 6.26
N LEU A 8 -21.77 -24.27 5.39
CA LEU A 8 -20.38 -23.83 5.23
C LEU A 8 -20.09 -22.51 5.93
N ARG A 9 -21.11 -21.84 6.48
CA ARG A 9 -20.98 -20.49 7.03
C ARG A 9 -19.94 -20.41 8.15
N SER A 10 -20.00 -21.31 9.13
CA SER A 10 -19.06 -21.33 10.26
C SER A 10 -17.61 -21.57 9.80
N THR A 11 -17.42 -22.43 8.80
CA THR A 11 -16.11 -22.67 8.20
C THR A 11 -15.60 -21.46 7.46
N ALA A 12 -16.46 -20.75 6.73
CA ALA A 12 -16.11 -19.54 6.02
C ALA A 12 -15.80 -18.37 6.99
N GLU A 13 -16.51 -18.28 8.11
CA GLU A 13 -16.25 -17.30 9.17
C GLU A 13 -14.88 -17.57 9.82
N ASN A 14 -14.60 -18.81 10.19
CA ASN A 14 -13.30 -19.20 10.75
C ASN A 14 -12.15 -18.92 9.77
N LEU A 15 -12.34 -19.22 8.48
CA LEU A 15 -11.35 -18.89 7.45
C LEU A 15 -11.13 -17.37 7.36
N ALA A 16 -12.19 -16.57 7.35
CA ALA A 16 -12.10 -15.12 7.26
C ALA A 16 -11.33 -14.49 8.44
N GLU A 17 -11.47 -15.06 9.64
CA GLU A 17 -10.72 -14.62 10.83
C GLU A 17 -9.21 -14.89 10.73
N ASN A 18 -8.80 -15.83 9.86
CA ASN A 18 -7.42 -16.25 9.68
C ASN A 18 -6.79 -15.79 8.36
N VAL A 19 -7.49 -14.97 7.58
CA VAL A 19 -6.97 -14.36 6.35
C VAL A 19 -6.54 -12.92 6.61
N PHE A 20 -5.28 -12.62 6.35
CA PHE A 20 -4.68 -11.29 6.55
C PHE A 20 -4.02 -10.81 5.28
N THR A 21 -3.97 -9.49 5.07
CA THR A 21 -3.00 -8.93 4.13
C THR A 21 -1.59 -9.14 4.69
N ILE A 22 -0.58 -9.13 3.83
CA ILE A 22 0.80 -9.31 4.28
C ILE A 22 1.22 -8.18 5.25
N GLU A 23 0.74 -6.97 5.04
CA GLU A 23 1.01 -5.84 5.91
C GLU A 23 0.38 -6.04 7.30
N GLU A 24 -0.86 -6.54 7.33
CA GLU A 24 -1.55 -6.84 8.58
C GLU A 24 -0.84 -7.98 9.34
N PHE A 25 -0.48 -9.05 8.63
CA PHE A 25 0.25 -10.17 9.22
C PHE A 25 1.56 -9.71 9.85
N LEU A 26 2.39 -8.97 9.09
CA LEU A 26 3.68 -8.50 9.60
C LEU A 26 3.53 -7.49 10.74
N ALA A 27 2.52 -6.63 10.72
CA ALA A 27 2.24 -5.73 11.83
C ALA A 27 1.85 -6.48 13.11
N LYS A 28 1.06 -7.57 12.99
CA LYS A 28 0.74 -8.45 14.12
C LYS A 28 1.98 -9.16 14.67
N GLU A 29 2.84 -9.69 13.79
CA GLU A 29 4.09 -10.36 14.20
C GLU A 29 5.08 -9.37 14.84
N LEU A 30 5.14 -8.13 14.36
CA LEU A 30 5.94 -7.07 14.98
C LEU A 30 5.44 -6.75 16.39
N ASN A 31 4.14 -6.55 16.57
CA ASN A 31 3.54 -6.28 17.86
C ASN A 31 3.70 -7.45 18.85
N ALA A 32 3.77 -8.67 18.34
CA ALA A 32 4.07 -9.87 19.12
C ALA A 32 5.57 -10.06 19.40
N HIS A 33 6.43 -9.09 19.05
CA HIS A 33 7.89 -9.13 19.22
C HIS A 33 8.59 -10.32 18.53
N LYS A 34 8.00 -10.83 17.41
CA LYS A 34 8.56 -11.96 16.65
C LYS A 34 9.45 -11.51 15.49
N ILE A 35 9.51 -10.21 15.19
CA ILE A 35 10.36 -9.64 14.14
C ILE A 35 11.55 -8.93 14.81
N ASP A 36 12.74 -9.35 14.44
CA ASP A 36 13.98 -8.73 14.89
C ASP A 36 14.31 -7.50 14.01
N ILE A 37 14.00 -6.32 14.52
CA ILE A 37 14.21 -5.05 13.80
C ILE A 37 15.71 -4.73 13.60
N SER A 38 16.63 -5.37 14.32
CA SER A 38 18.07 -5.19 14.14
C SER A 38 18.59 -5.72 12.80
N LYS A 39 17.78 -6.52 12.10
CA LYS A 39 18.06 -7.00 10.74
C LYS A 39 17.89 -5.93 9.66
N PHE A 40 17.26 -4.81 9.99
CA PHE A 40 17.07 -3.73 9.04
C PHE A 40 18.19 -2.72 9.06
N THR A 41 18.41 -2.08 7.93
CA THR A 41 19.39 -1.01 7.76
C THR A 41 19.12 0.17 8.69
N THR A 42 20.20 0.84 9.10
CA THR A 42 20.14 2.10 9.86
C THR A 42 20.21 3.34 8.98
N LYS A 43 20.18 3.20 7.65
CA LYS A 43 20.12 4.34 6.73
C LYS A 43 18.84 5.15 6.97
N SER A 44 18.94 6.47 6.82
CA SER A 44 17.78 7.35 6.88
C SER A 44 17.14 7.47 5.51
N GLU A 45 15.87 7.10 5.41
CA GLU A 45 15.08 7.21 4.20
C GLU A 45 13.74 7.89 4.49
N THR A 46 13.19 8.58 3.48
CA THR A 46 11.84 9.12 3.54
C THR A 46 10.94 8.36 2.58
N VAL A 47 9.87 7.78 3.11
CA VAL A 47 8.88 7.00 2.37
C VAL A 47 7.56 7.75 2.35
N TYR A 48 7.06 8.07 1.17
CA TYR A 48 5.72 8.62 0.95
C TYR A 48 4.78 7.50 0.56
N TYR A 49 3.80 7.21 1.41
CA TYR A 49 2.88 6.09 1.22
C TYR A 49 1.53 6.55 0.67
N HIS A 50 1.13 5.99 -0.47
CA HIS A 50 -0.22 6.12 -1.03
C HIS A 50 -1.07 4.92 -0.61
N GLY A 51 -2.07 5.17 0.25
CA GLY A 51 -2.97 4.13 0.73
C GLY A 51 -3.94 3.64 -0.33
N HIS A 52 -3.98 2.33 -0.57
CA HIS A 52 -4.89 1.71 -1.52
C HIS A 52 -6.34 1.74 -1.03
N CYS A 53 -7.29 2.23 -1.87
CA CYS A 53 -8.70 2.40 -1.49
C CYS A 53 -9.33 1.09 -1.01
N HIS A 54 -9.07 -0.02 -1.70
CA HIS A 54 -9.59 -1.33 -1.35
C HIS A 54 -9.09 -1.80 0.02
N GLN A 55 -7.81 -1.55 0.32
CA GLN A 55 -7.24 -1.84 1.63
C GLN A 55 -7.90 -1.00 2.73
N LYS A 56 -8.16 0.29 2.47
CA LYS A 56 -8.91 1.16 3.39
C LYS A 56 -10.31 0.63 3.69
N ALA A 57 -10.98 0.05 2.71
CA ALA A 57 -12.34 -0.47 2.84
C ALA A 57 -12.43 -1.79 3.60
N LEU A 58 -11.45 -2.68 3.45
CA LEU A 58 -11.47 -4.03 4.01
C LEU A 58 -10.62 -4.17 5.29
N SER A 59 -9.63 -3.30 5.49
CA SER A 59 -8.66 -3.38 6.57
C SER A 59 -8.25 -1.97 7.00
N SER A 60 -6.95 -1.74 7.20
CA SER A 60 -6.41 -0.42 7.56
C SER A 60 -5.09 -0.13 6.87
N ASN A 61 -4.90 1.12 6.45
CA ASN A 61 -3.61 1.61 5.99
C ASN A 61 -2.55 1.67 7.09
N THR A 62 -2.97 1.71 8.36
CA THR A 62 -2.05 1.77 9.51
C THR A 62 -1.11 0.58 9.55
N TYR A 63 -1.51 -0.57 9.04
CA TYR A 63 -0.64 -1.74 8.96
C TYR A 63 0.55 -1.50 8.03
N ALA A 64 0.32 -0.95 6.85
CA ALA A 64 1.40 -0.60 5.93
C ALA A 64 2.34 0.47 6.51
N GLU A 65 1.77 1.49 7.16
CA GLU A 65 2.56 2.52 7.86
C GLU A 65 3.40 1.93 8.99
N THR A 66 2.83 0.99 9.76
CA THR A 66 3.51 0.32 10.87
C THR A 66 4.71 -0.46 10.37
N ILE A 67 4.52 -1.29 9.35
CA ILE A 67 5.63 -2.11 8.84
C ILE A 67 6.69 -1.26 8.14
N LEU A 68 6.33 -0.21 7.42
CA LEU A 68 7.30 0.68 6.78
C LEU A 68 8.18 1.44 7.79
N LYS A 69 7.77 1.51 9.06
CA LYS A 69 8.56 2.09 10.16
C LYS A 69 9.46 1.06 10.88
N MET A 70 9.51 -0.20 10.44
CA MET A 70 10.40 -1.21 11.03
C MET A 70 11.88 -0.84 10.91
N PRO A 71 12.39 -0.34 9.75
CA PRO A 71 13.74 0.19 9.71
C PRO A 71 13.83 1.46 10.58
N PRO A 72 14.77 1.52 11.56
CA PRO A 72 14.67 2.47 12.69
C PRO A 72 14.76 3.95 12.29
N ASN A 73 15.34 4.26 11.13
CA ASN A 73 15.53 5.63 10.66
C ASN A 73 14.64 5.98 9.43
N PHE A 74 13.65 5.16 9.12
CA PHE A 74 12.68 5.49 8.05
C PHE A 74 11.65 6.48 8.58
N LYS A 75 11.46 7.56 7.84
CA LYS A 75 10.36 8.52 8.03
C LYS A 75 9.25 8.16 7.05
N VAL A 76 8.08 7.84 7.56
CA VAL A 76 6.92 7.44 6.74
C VAL A 76 5.85 8.51 6.83
N GLU A 77 5.48 9.04 5.69
CA GLU A 77 4.43 10.05 5.53
C GLU A 77 3.34 9.52 4.60
N THR A 78 2.10 9.49 5.09
CA THR A 78 0.95 9.10 4.25
C THR A 78 0.50 10.28 3.41
N ILE A 79 0.38 10.04 2.10
CA ILE A 79 -0.06 11.05 1.15
C ILE A 79 -1.58 11.23 1.29
N ASP A 80 -2.05 12.46 1.52
CA ASP A 80 -3.47 12.81 1.43
C ASP A 80 -3.89 12.90 -0.05
N SER A 81 -4.00 11.76 -0.69
CA SER A 81 -4.12 11.64 -2.14
C SER A 81 -5.49 11.24 -2.65
N GLY A 82 -6.43 10.89 -1.77
CA GLY A 82 -7.70 10.33 -2.22
C GLY A 82 -7.51 9.01 -3.00
N CYS A 83 -8.16 8.90 -4.16
CA CYS A 83 -8.02 7.77 -5.09
C CYS A 83 -6.92 8.03 -6.12
N CYS A 84 -6.27 6.96 -6.61
CA CYS A 84 -5.34 7.07 -7.73
C CYS A 84 -6.04 7.16 -9.10
N GLY A 85 -7.34 6.86 -9.16
CA GLY A 85 -8.13 6.86 -10.39
C GLY A 85 -8.36 5.50 -11.03
N MET A 86 -7.56 4.48 -10.67
CA MET A 86 -7.64 3.18 -11.36
C MET A 86 -8.86 2.33 -11.02
N ALA A 87 -9.36 2.39 -9.78
CA ALA A 87 -10.53 1.64 -9.32
C ALA A 87 -10.58 0.20 -9.86
N GLY A 88 -9.56 -0.60 -9.55
CA GLY A 88 -9.40 -1.95 -10.10
C GLY A 88 -8.94 -1.91 -11.56
N SER A 89 -9.79 -2.37 -12.49
CA SER A 89 -9.53 -2.37 -13.94
C SER A 89 -10.01 -1.10 -14.66
N PHE A 90 -10.83 -0.27 -14.01
CA PHE A 90 -11.49 0.88 -14.61
C PHE A 90 -10.54 1.78 -15.44
N GLY A 91 -9.41 2.17 -14.88
CA GLY A 91 -8.45 3.04 -15.55
C GLY A 91 -7.62 2.37 -16.65
N TYR A 92 -7.73 1.03 -16.83
CA TYR A 92 -7.11 0.33 -17.95
C TYR A 92 -8.01 0.31 -19.19
N GLU A 93 -9.30 0.58 -19.02
CA GLU A 93 -10.26 0.61 -20.12
C GLU A 93 -10.12 1.93 -20.89
N LYS A 94 -10.09 1.83 -22.21
CA LYS A 94 -9.88 2.98 -23.10
C LYS A 94 -10.87 4.11 -22.84
N GLU A 95 -12.13 3.75 -22.59
CA GLU A 95 -13.25 4.67 -22.36
C GLU A 95 -13.11 5.45 -21.05
N HIS A 96 -12.38 4.89 -20.09
CA HIS A 96 -12.23 5.46 -18.75
C HIS A 96 -10.85 6.04 -18.49
N PHE A 97 -9.91 5.88 -19.42
CA PHE A 97 -8.53 6.29 -19.24
C PHE A 97 -8.39 7.78 -18.87
N ASP A 98 -9.03 8.65 -19.64
CA ASP A 98 -8.93 10.10 -19.42
C ASP A 98 -9.52 10.50 -18.06
N LEU A 99 -10.67 9.92 -17.68
CA LEU A 99 -11.29 10.15 -16.38
C LEU A 99 -10.39 9.63 -15.23
N SER A 100 -9.79 8.48 -15.42
CA SER A 100 -8.85 7.89 -14.46
C SER A 100 -7.64 8.82 -14.24
N GLN A 101 -7.08 9.38 -15.30
CA GLN A 101 -5.99 10.36 -15.21
C GLN A 101 -6.44 11.65 -14.47
N GLN A 102 -7.64 12.18 -14.79
CA GLN A 102 -8.18 13.35 -14.11
C GLN A 102 -8.34 13.13 -12.60
N ILE A 103 -8.80 11.95 -12.18
CA ILE A 103 -8.90 11.60 -10.75
C ILE A 103 -7.51 11.60 -10.10
N GLY A 104 -6.49 11.06 -10.78
CA GLY A 104 -5.11 11.10 -10.29
C GLY A 104 -4.56 12.52 -10.19
N GLU A 105 -4.97 13.42 -11.09
CA GLU A 105 -4.59 14.83 -11.10
C GLU A 105 -5.23 15.64 -9.98
N ASP A 106 -6.32 15.19 -9.38
CA ASP A 106 -6.96 15.93 -8.27
C ASP A 106 -6.00 16.20 -7.11
N ARG A 107 -5.27 15.16 -6.64
CA ARG A 107 -4.35 15.27 -5.50
C ARG A 107 -3.04 14.51 -5.67
N LEU A 108 -3.11 13.26 -6.13
CA LEU A 108 -1.97 12.34 -6.11
C LEU A 108 -0.83 12.83 -7.00
N PHE A 109 -1.11 13.09 -8.25
CA PHE A 109 -0.08 13.46 -9.22
C PHE A 109 0.58 14.79 -8.93
N PRO A 110 -0.17 15.88 -8.57
CA PRO A 110 0.45 17.14 -8.18
C PRO A 110 1.36 17.02 -6.95
N PHE A 111 0.98 16.16 -5.97
CA PHE A 111 1.83 15.88 -4.81
C PHE A 111 3.12 15.17 -5.24
N LEU A 112 3.01 14.10 -6.01
CA LEU A 112 4.15 13.29 -6.41
C LEU A 112 5.15 14.07 -7.28
N ARG A 113 4.68 14.97 -8.14
CA ARG A 113 5.56 15.83 -8.97
C ARG A 113 6.44 16.76 -8.14
N LYS A 114 5.99 17.19 -6.96
CA LYS A 114 6.76 18.04 -6.03
C LYS A 114 7.85 17.28 -5.27
N LEU A 115 7.76 15.96 -5.21
CA LEU A 115 8.74 15.15 -4.48
C LEU A 115 10.08 15.12 -5.19
N LYS A 116 11.16 15.19 -4.43
CA LYS A 116 12.54 14.96 -4.90
C LYS A 116 12.68 13.55 -5.48
N LYS A 117 13.76 13.33 -6.26
CA LYS A 117 14.02 12.02 -6.88
C LYS A 117 14.47 10.96 -5.87
N GLU A 118 15.11 11.39 -4.80
CA GLU A 118 15.75 10.51 -3.82
C GLU A 118 14.79 9.90 -2.81
N VAL A 119 13.51 10.35 -2.79
CA VAL A 119 12.51 9.80 -1.88
C VAL A 119 11.88 8.52 -2.42
N ILE A 120 11.50 7.65 -1.53
CA ILE A 120 10.81 6.40 -1.85
C ILE A 120 9.30 6.69 -1.91
N VAL A 121 8.65 6.25 -2.99
CA VAL A 121 7.18 6.24 -3.09
C VAL A 121 6.70 4.83 -2.88
N SER A 122 5.71 4.65 -2.03
CA SER A 122 5.11 3.34 -1.71
C SER A 122 3.62 3.31 -2.03
N ALA A 123 3.16 2.19 -2.59
CA ALA A 123 1.74 1.90 -2.76
C ALA A 123 1.49 0.39 -2.76
N SER A 124 0.57 -0.10 -1.92
CA SER A 124 0.24 -1.52 -1.84
C SER A 124 -0.47 -2.03 -3.11
N GLY A 125 -1.36 -1.22 -3.71
CA GLY A 125 -2.12 -1.61 -4.89
C GLY A 125 -1.29 -1.65 -6.17
N THR A 126 -1.33 -2.76 -6.92
CA THR A 126 -0.66 -2.88 -8.23
C THR A 126 -1.15 -1.82 -9.22
N SER A 127 -2.48 -1.63 -9.31
CA SER A 127 -3.07 -0.60 -10.16
C SER A 127 -2.61 0.81 -9.76
N CYS A 128 -2.47 1.09 -8.46
CA CYS A 128 -1.93 2.38 -7.99
C CYS A 128 -0.48 2.58 -8.44
N ARG A 129 0.37 1.55 -8.38
CA ARG A 129 1.76 1.64 -8.84
C ARG A 129 1.86 1.89 -10.35
N HIS A 130 1.00 1.24 -11.15
CA HIS A 130 0.91 1.50 -12.59
C HIS A 130 0.46 2.93 -12.86
N GLN A 131 -0.59 3.40 -12.21
CA GLN A 131 -1.11 4.76 -12.37
C GLN A 131 -0.06 5.83 -12.03
N ILE A 132 0.72 5.62 -10.96
CA ILE A 132 1.81 6.53 -10.57
C ILE A 132 2.91 6.53 -11.64
N ARG A 133 3.28 5.37 -12.16
CA ARG A 133 4.28 5.26 -13.22
C ARG A 133 3.81 5.98 -14.48
N ASP A 134 2.58 5.71 -14.92
CA ASP A 134 2.06 6.19 -16.19
C ASP A 134 1.69 7.69 -16.12
N GLY A 135 1.16 8.17 -14.97
CA GLY A 135 0.74 9.57 -14.81
C GLY A 135 1.87 10.56 -14.47
N VAL A 136 2.92 10.11 -13.75
CA VAL A 136 3.99 11.02 -13.29
C VAL A 136 5.40 10.50 -13.50
N ASN A 137 5.57 9.38 -14.21
CA ASN A 137 6.87 8.76 -14.49
C ASN A 137 7.73 8.54 -13.22
N LYS A 138 7.07 8.10 -12.13
CA LYS A 138 7.74 7.72 -10.89
C LYS A 138 7.50 6.24 -10.60
N THR A 139 8.52 5.58 -10.06
CA THR A 139 8.39 4.21 -9.57
C THR A 139 7.84 4.23 -8.15
N ALA A 140 6.74 3.54 -7.92
CA ALA A 140 6.26 3.25 -6.58
C ALA A 140 6.50 1.77 -6.27
N LEU A 141 6.97 1.47 -5.06
CA LEU A 141 7.27 0.13 -4.58
C LEU A 141 6.16 -0.36 -3.64
N HIS A 142 5.95 -1.67 -3.63
CA HIS A 142 5.12 -2.28 -2.59
C HIS A 142 5.81 -2.16 -1.22
N PRO A 143 5.09 -1.99 -0.10
CA PRO A 143 5.71 -1.94 1.23
C PRO A 143 6.71 -3.07 1.51
N ILE A 144 6.40 -4.29 1.05
CA ILE A 144 7.28 -5.46 1.23
C ILE A 144 8.57 -5.35 0.42
N GLU A 145 8.54 -4.79 -0.79
CA GLU A 145 9.75 -4.56 -1.59
C GLU A 145 10.69 -3.57 -0.88
N ILE A 146 10.11 -2.53 -0.26
CA ILE A 146 10.87 -1.55 0.52
C ILE A 146 11.52 -2.22 1.73
N LEU A 147 10.78 -3.05 2.46
CA LEU A 147 11.32 -3.78 3.62
C LEU A 147 12.39 -4.80 3.20
N TYR A 148 12.16 -5.52 2.10
CA TYR A 148 13.15 -6.45 1.57
C TYR A 148 14.47 -5.73 1.21
N ASN A 149 14.39 -4.59 0.56
CA ASN A 149 15.55 -3.77 0.19
C ASN A 149 16.23 -3.12 1.43
N ALA A 150 15.53 -3.04 2.54
CA ALA A 150 16.04 -2.51 3.80
C ALA A 150 16.69 -3.58 4.72
N LEU A 151 16.66 -4.85 4.34
CA LEU A 151 17.38 -5.91 5.07
C LEU A 151 18.90 -5.78 4.87
N ASN A 152 19.66 -6.06 5.95
CA ASN A 152 21.14 -6.09 5.93
C ASN A 152 21.65 -7.43 5.36
#